data_bf7bc235661e0860ffed1837a5689650
#
_entry.id   bf7bc235661e0860ffed1837a5689650
#
_cell.length_a   1.000
_cell.length_b   1.000
_cell.length_c   1.000
_cell.angle_alpha   90.00
_cell.angle_beta   90.00
_cell.angle_gamma   90.00
#
_symmetry.space_group_name_H-M   'P 1'
#
loop_
_entity.id
_entity.type
_entity.pdbx_description
1 polymer ?
#
loop_
_entity_poly.entity_id
_entity_poly.type
_entity_poly.pdbx_seq_one_letter_code
_entity_poly.pdbx_strand_id
1 'polypeptide(L)'
;SEFEQADAWPGMLIGADVLSGMAGINIPITGFIDAANAAGGYELCSILWCSAEPSSYVTTDAFERISVLLLDGIRDAGKIDGLYLDLHGAMVTDAHQDGEGEVLRRIRDLVGPDLPIAVSLDLHANVTLEMVTHASTLNIFRTYPHIDMADTGANAFASLQRLLNGEPLFKAYRQVPFLVPLTAQHTGSTPCDALYAGLDTLEFATLASADIAMGFPPADIFDSGSSVVAYAKTQQDADGAADVLLRAFLDAESLFD
;
A
#
# COMPACT_ATOMS: atom_id res chain seq x y z
N SER A 1 -8.11 -19.41 12.87
CA SER A 1 -6.79 -18.78 12.73
C SER A 1 -6.78 -17.44 13.45
N GLU A 2 -5.63 -16.87 13.70
CA GLU A 2 -5.49 -15.53 14.29
C GLU A 2 -6.17 -14.50 13.40
N PHE A 3 -6.09 -14.62 12.09
CA PHE A 3 -6.82 -13.79 11.14
C PHE A 3 -8.35 -13.87 11.26
N GLU A 4 -8.93 -14.97 11.72
CA GLU A 4 -10.38 -15.08 11.94
C GLU A 4 -10.81 -14.38 13.22
N GLN A 5 -9.95 -14.35 14.23
CA GLN A 5 -10.27 -13.83 15.56
C GLN A 5 -9.85 -12.38 15.75
N ALA A 6 -8.77 -11.97 15.10
CA ALA A 6 -8.04 -10.70 15.21
C ALA A 6 -8.01 -10.16 16.65
N ASP A 7 -6.88 -10.22 17.32
CA ASP A 7 -6.76 -9.78 18.72
C ASP A 7 -7.09 -8.29 18.90
N ALA A 8 -6.84 -7.49 17.85
CA ALA A 8 -7.08 -6.06 17.91
C ALA A 8 -8.54 -5.68 17.61
N TRP A 9 -9.20 -6.23 16.59
CA TRP A 9 -10.59 -5.97 16.13
C TRP A 9 -10.69 -5.58 14.67
N PRO A 10 -11.86 -5.60 14.11
CA PRO A 10 -12.85 -6.66 14.30
C PRO A 10 -12.27 -7.97 13.81
N GLY A 11 -12.88 -9.11 14.14
CA GLY A 11 -12.53 -10.37 13.52
C GLY A 11 -12.74 -10.32 12.00
N MET A 12 -12.44 -11.42 11.29
CA MET A 12 -12.63 -11.49 9.84
C MET A 12 -14.05 -11.11 9.44
N LEU A 13 -14.18 -10.16 8.51
CA LEU A 13 -15.43 -9.68 7.94
C LEU A 13 -15.47 -10.06 6.46
N ILE A 14 -16.65 -10.50 5.98
CA ILE A 14 -16.84 -10.95 4.60
C ILE A 14 -18.02 -10.21 3.97
N GLY A 15 -17.86 -9.80 2.72
CA GLY A 15 -18.93 -9.14 1.97
C GLY A 15 -19.40 -7.84 2.61
N ALA A 16 -20.71 -7.62 2.66
CA ALA A 16 -21.31 -6.38 3.15
C ALA A 16 -20.96 -6.01 4.60
N ASP A 17 -20.56 -6.98 5.42
CA ASP A 17 -20.19 -6.75 6.82
C ASP A 17 -18.91 -5.90 6.94
N VAL A 18 -18.04 -5.89 5.92
CA VAL A 18 -16.85 -5.05 5.89
C VAL A 18 -17.22 -3.57 5.97
N LEU A 19 -18.19 -3.11 5.17
CA LEU A 19 -18.58 -1.69 5.12
C LEU A 19 -19.09 -1.19 6.47
N SER A 20 -19.88 -2.02 7.17
CA SER A 20 -20.45 -1.64 8.47
C SER A 20 -19.47 -1.83 9.62
N GLY A 21 -18.66 -2.92 9.56
CA GLY A 21 -17.74 -3.26 10.63
C GLY A 21 -16.51 -2.37 10.72
N MET A 22 -16.13 -1.74 9.59
CA MET A 22 -14.97 -0.84 9.55
C MET A 22 -15.33 0.63 9.73
N ALA A 23 -16.62 0.98 9.78
CA ALA A 23 -17.06 2.38 9.86
C ALA A 23 -16.50 3.12 11.09
N GLY A 24 -15.91 4.28 10.88
CA GLY A 24 -15.40 5.17 11.94
C GLY A 24 -14.07 4.76 12.56
N ILE A 25 -13.40 3.75 12.02
CA ILE A 25 -12.08 3.31 12.46
C ILE A 25 -11.02 4.04 11.62
N ASN A 26 -9.96 4.56 12.25
CA ASN A 26 -8.87 5.21 11.52
C ASN A 26 -7.94 4.18 10.90
N ILE A 27 -8.36 3.59 9.77
CA ILE A 27 -7.56 2.68 8.96
C ILE A 27 -7.81 2.95 7.46
N PRO A 28 -6.95 2.47 6.55
CA PRO A 28 -7.05 2.86 5.14
C PRO A 28 -8.36 2.46 4.47
N ILE A 29 -8.87 1.26 4.72
CA ILE A 29 -10.14 0.82 4.11
C ILE A 29 -11.31 1.76 4.47
N THR A 30 -11.36 2.27 5.70
CA THR A 30 -12.37 3.24 6.11
C THR A 30 -12.24 4.54 5.34
N GLY A 31 -11.01 5.07 5.24
CA GLY A 31 -10.75 6.30 4.50
C GLY A 31 -11.09 6.18 3.01
N PHE A 32 -10.81 5.02 2.41
CA PHE A 32 -11.22 4.73 1.02
C PHE A 32 -12.75 4.72 0.87
N ILE A 33 -13.46 4.00 1.75
CA ILE A 33 -14.93 3.91 1.74
C ILE A 33 -15.55 5.31 1.90
N ASP A 34 -15.08 6.08 2.87
CA ASP A 34 -15.62 7.43 3.16
C ASP A 34 -15.39 8.39 1.98
N ALA A 35 -14.20 8.35 1.37
CA ALA A 35 -13.89 9.16 0.20
C ALA A 35 -14.75 8.77 -1.03
N ALA A 36 -14.95 7.48 -1.28
CA ALA A 36 -15.80 7.01 -2.37
C ALA A 36 -17.28 7.42 -2.16
N ASN A 37 -17.79 7.28 -0.94
CA ASN A 37 -19.14 7.71 -0.58
C ASN A 37 -19.33 9.23 -0.73
N ALA A 38 -18.34 10.01 -0.30
CA ALA A 38 -18.36 11.47 -0.41
C ALA A 38 -18.33 11.95 -1.88
N ALA A 39 -17.55 11.27 -2.72
CA ALA A 39 -17.49 11.57 -4.16
C ALA A 39 -18.79 11.21 -4.89
N GLY A 40 -19.50 10.17 -4.45
CA GLY A 40 -20.74 9.68 -5.05
C GLY A 40 -20.52 9.04 -6.43
N GLY A 41 -21.54 8.31 -6.91
CA GLY A 41 -21.49 7.67 -8.24
C GLY A 41 -20.69 6.36 -8.29
N TYR A 42 -20.24 5.84 -7.15
CA TYR A 42 -19.54 4.58 -7.03
C TYR A 42 -20.40 3.57 -6.27
N GLU A 43 -20.41 2.34 -6.75
CA GLU A 43 -20.96 1.19 -6.03
C GLU A 43 -19.79 0.40 -5.45
N LEU A 44 -19.74 0.26 -4.12
CA LEU A 44 -18.70 -0.46 -3.42
C LEU A 44 -19.11 -1.91 -3.20
N CYS A 45 -18.36 -2.84 -3.77
CA CYS A 45 -18.49 -4.26 -3.55
C CYS A 45 -17.37 -4.73 -2.61
N SER A 46 -17.67 -4.76 -1.32
CA SER A 46 -16.70 -5.24 -0.32
C SER A 46 -16.60 -6.76 -0.32
N ILE A 47 -15.38 -7.27 -0.16
CA ILE A 47 -15.09 -8.72 -0.27
C ILE A 47 -14.67 -9.29 1.07
N LEU A 48 -13.55 -8.81 1.60
CA LEU A 48 -12.89 -9.38 2.77
C LEU A 48 -12.12 -8.32 3.53
N TRP A 49 -12.17 -8.37 4.84
CA TRP A 49 -11.21 -7.75 5.73
C TRP A 49 -10.77 -8.75 6.79
N CYS A 50 -9.47 -8.84 7.06
CA CYS A 50 -8.91 -9.60 8.15
C CYS A 50 -7.55 -9.03 8.53
N SER A 51 -7.17 -9.20 9.79
CA SER A 51 -5.91 -8.78 10.35
C SER A 51 -5.40 -9.80 11.36
N ALA A 52 -4.11 -9.84 11.58
CA ALA A 52 -3.48 -10.56 12.67
C ALA A 52 -2.34 -9.70 13.22
N GLU A 53 -2.07 -9.83 14.53
CA GLU A 53 -0.95 -9.14 15.15
C GLU A 53 0.39 -9.57 14.52
N PRO A 54 1.30 -8.62 14.25
CA PRO A 54 2.62 -8.93 13.74
C PRO A 54 3.38 -9.86 14.70
N SER A 55 3.76 -11.04 14.23
CA SER A 55 4.45 -12.02 15.09
C SER A 55 5.57 -12.76 14.37
N SER A 56 5.29 -13.43 13.28
CA SER A 56 6.23 -14.24 12.50
C SER A 56 5.67 -14.43 11.09
N TYR A 57 6.11 -15.48 10.41
CA TYR A 57 5.63 -15.81 9.07
C TYR A 57 4.16 -16.23 9.08
N VAL A 58 3.43 -15.78 8.06
CA VAL A 58 2.08 -16.29 7.78
C VAL A 58 2.21 -17.72 7.28
N THR A 59 1.47 -18.63 7.92
CA THR A 59 1.48 -20.04 7.50
C THR A 59 0.92 -20.20 6.10
N THR A 60 1.42 -21.17 5.35
CA THR A 60 0.89 -21.49 4.01
C THR A 60 -0.62 -21.75 4.05
N ASP A 61 -1.14 -22.46 5.06
CA ASP A 61 -2.57 -22.69 5.20
C ASP A 61 -3.38 -21.40 5.34
N ALA A 62 -2.95 -20.46 6.19
CA ALA A 62 -3.65 -19.19 6.36
C ALA A 62 -3.60 -18.36 5.08
N PHE A 63 -2.42 -18.25 4.46
CA PHE A 63 -2.23 -17.50 3.23
C PHE A 63 -3.10 -18.03 2.08
N GLU A 64 -3.12 -19.36 1.87
CA GLU A 64 -3.90 -19.96 0.79
C GLU A 64 -5.41 -19.82 1.03
N ARG A 65 -5.88 -20.03 2.26
CA ARG A 65 -7.32 -19.88 2.59
C ARG A 65 -7.80 -18.45 2.40
N ILE A 66 -7.03 -17.45 2.86
CA ILE A 66 -7.37 -16.03 2.69
C ILE A 66 -7.32 -15.65 1.21
N SER A 67 -6.29 -16.11 0.49
CA SER A 67 -6.17 -15.86 -0.95
C SER A 67 -7.36 -16.43 -1.73
N VAL A 68 -7.81 -17.65 -1.38
CA VAL A 68 -8.99 -18.27 -2.01
C VAL A 68 -10.25 -17.43 -1.74
N LEU A 69 -10.49 -17.02 -0.49
CA LEU A 69 -11.64 -16.17 -0.14
C LEU A 69 -11.63 -14.86 -0.93
N LEU A 70 -10.47 -14.23 -1.05
CA LEU A 70 -10.29 -12.98 -1.78
C LEU A 70 -10.56 -13.16 -3.28
N LEU A 71 -9.94 -14.17 -3.90
CA LEU A 71 -10.07 -14.42 -5.34
C LEU A 71 -11.49 -14.86 -5.71
N ASP A 72 -12.14 -15.69 -4.88
CA ASP A 72 -13.53 -16.10 -5.11
C ASP A 72 -14.47 -14.91 -4.94
N GLY A 73 -14.27 -14.07 -3.93
CA GLY A 73 -15.05 -12.83 -3.77
C GLY A 73 -14.91 -11.87 -4.96
N ILE A 74 -13.70 -11.74 -5.56
CA ILE A 74 -13.50 -10.95 -6.78
C ILE A 74 -14.27 -11.57 -7.96
N ARG A 75 -14.26 -12.89 -8.12
CA ARG A 75 -15.02 -13.58 -9.18
C ARG A 75 -16.53 -13.38 -9.00
N ASP A 76 -17.02 -13.51 -7.77
CA ASP A 76 -18.44 -13.41 -7.45
C ASP A 76 -18.97 -11.97 -7.60
N ALA A 77 -18.12 -10.97 -7.42
CA ALA A 77 -18.43 -9.57 -7.69
C ALA A 77 -18.74 -9.33 -9.19
N GLY A 78 -18.29 -10.20 -10.07
CA GLY A 78 -18.56 -10.12 -11.51
C GLY A 78 -17.75 -9.00 -12.17
N LYS A 79 -18.43 -8.15 -12.95
CA LYS A 79 -17.76 -7.04 -13.63
C LYS A 79 -17.52 -5.89 -12.67
N ILE A 80 -16.26 -5.58 -12.43
CA ILE A 80 -15.80 -4.43 -11.65
C ILE A 80 -14.99 -3.48 -12.54
N ASP A 81 -14.97 -2.20 -12.24
CA ASP A 81 -14.24 -1.19 -12.99
C ASP A 81 -12.87 -0.86 -12.36
N GLY A 82 -12.68 -1.21 -11.10
CA GLY A 82 -11.40 -1.07 -10.38
C GLY A 82 -11.39 -1.86 -9.09
N LEU A 83 -10.21 -2.04 -8.51
CA LEU A 83 -10.00 -2.78 -7.27
C LEU A 83 -9.17 -1.93 -6.30
N TYR A 84 -9.52 -2.00 -5.03
CA TYR A 84 -8.72 -1.46 -3.94
C TYR A 84 -8.32 -2.56 -2.97
N LEU A 85 -7.08 -2.52 -2.52
CA LEU A 85 -6.52 -3.41 -1.51
C LEU A 85 -5.87 -2.58 -0.40
N ASP A 86 -6.23 -2.91 0.84
CA ASP A 86 -5.58 -2.43 2.05
C ASP A 86 -4.63 -3.51 2.53
N LEU A 87 -3.33 -3.33 2.33
CA LEU A 87 -2.28 -4.30 2.64
C LEU A 87 -1.26 -3.68 3.59
N HIS A 88 -0.52 -4.51 4.32
CA HIS A 88 0.58 -4.02 5.15
C HIS A 88 1.83 -3.69 4.30
N GLY A 89 2.30 -4.62 3.50
CA GLY A 89 3.48 -4.47 2.65
C GLY A 89 4.75 -5.12 3.19
N ALA A 90 4.67 -5.83 4.32
CA ALA A 90 5.83 -6.55 4.87
C ALA A 90 5.47 -7.99 5.29
N MET A 91 4.44 -8.57 4.68
CA MET A 91 4.01 -9.93 4.94
C MET A 91 4.99 -10.94 4.33
N VAL A 92 5.61 -11.74 5.18
CA VAL A 92 6.39 -12.91 4.79
C VAL A 92 5.60 -14.16 5.12
N THR A 93 5.56 -15.12 4.21
CA THR A 93 4.90 -16.41 4.44
C THR A 93 5.91 -17.55 4.46
N ASP A 94 5.48 -18.74 4.89
CA ASP A 94 6.34 -19.95 4.81
C ASP A 94 6.81 -20.25 3.36
N ALA A 95 6.07 -19.80 2.35
CA ALA A 95 6.32 -20.12 0.94
C ALA A 95 6.80 -18.91 0.11
N HIS A 96 6.49 -17.68 0.51
CA HIS A 96 6.77 -16.48 -0.26
C HIS A 96 7.44 -15.42 0.62
N GLN A 97 8.57 -14.87 0.15
CA GLN A 97 9.24 -13.74 0.81
C GLN A 97 8.42 -12.44 0.67
N ASP A 98 7.69 -12.31 -0.42
CA ASP A 98 6.79 -11.21 -0.70
C ASP A 98 5.35 -11.76 -0.81
N GLY A 99 4.64 -11.75 0.32
CA GLY A 99 3.27 -12.24 0.38
C GLY A 99 2.29 -11.33 -0.34
N GLU A 100 2.47 -10.01 -0.24
CA GLU A 100 1.63 -9.02 -0.92
C GLU A 100 1.84 -9.04 -2.43
N GLY A 101 3.07 -9.13 -2.91
CA GLY A 101 3.37 -9.27 -4.33
C GLY A 101 2.73 -10.51 -4.93
N GLU A 102 2.78 -11.65 -4.22
CA GLU A 102 2.12 -12.88 -4.65
C GLU A 102 0.59 -12.74 -4.69
N VAL A 103 -0.03 -12.09 -3.70
CA VAL A 103 -1.48 -11.80 -3.73
C VAL A 103 -1.83 -10.93 -4.94
N LEU A 104 -1.07 -9.85 -5.16
CA LEU A 104 -1.28 -8.94 -6.29
C LEU A 104 -1.10 -9.65 -7.63
N ARG A 105 -0.10 -10.52 -7.76
CA ARG A 105 0.12 -11.34 -8.96
C ARG A 105 -1.08 -12.25 -9.25
N ARG A 106 -1.58 -12.97 -8.23
CA ARG A 106 -2.77 -13.84 -8.36
C ARG A 106 -4.01 -13.07 -8.77
N ILE A 107 -4.20 -11.88 -8.18
CA ILE A 107 -5.32 -11.00 -8.56
C ILE A 107 -5.15 -10.55 -10.00
N ARG A 108 -3.95 -10.11 -10.40
CA ARG A 108 -3.67 -9.67 -11.76
C ARG A 108 -3.91 -10.77 -12.80
N ASP A 109 -3.55 -12.02 -12.47
CA ASP A 109 -3.83 -13.19 -13.31
C ASP A 109 -5.35 -13.42 -13.48
N LEU A 110 -6.14 -13.08 -12.45
CA LEU A 110 -7.60 -13.24 -12.49
C LEU A 110 -8.29 -12.10 -13.26
N VAL A 111 -7.90 -10.84 -13.00
CA VAL A 111 -8.63 -9.67 -13.53
C VAL A 111 -8.05 -9.13 -14.84
N GLY A 112 -6.89 -9.63 -15.26
CA GLY A 112 -6.19 -9.18 -16.47
C GLY A 112 -5.32 -7.94 -16.25
N PRO A 113 -4.58 -7.49 -17.28
CA PRO A 113 -3.57 -6.45 -17.15
C PRO A 113 -4.14 -5.03 -17.00
N ASP A 114 -5.36 -4.80 -17.46
CA ASP A 114 -5.90 -3.46 -17.67
C ASP A 114 -6.75 -2.93 -16.52
N LEU A 115 -7.23 -3.82 -15.61
CA LEU A 115 -8.06 -3.38 -14.48
C LEU A 115 -7.23 -2.51 -13.53
N PRO A 116 -7.65 -1.27 -13.21
CA PRO A 116 -6.97 -0.45 -12.21
C PRO A 116 -6.98 -1.10 -10.83
N ILE A 117 -5.82 -1.19 -10.19
CA ILE A 117 -5.64 -1.69 -8.83
C ILE A 117 -4.90 -0.64 -8.01
N ALA A 118 -5.58 0.00 -7.07
CA ALA A 118 -4.97 0.87 -6.07
C ALA A 118 -4.72 0.11 -4.78
N VAL A 119 -3.59 0.38 -4.14
CA VAL A 119 -3.18 -0.27 -2.89
C VAL A 119 -2.80 0.78 -1.88
N SER A 120 -3.20 0.61 -0.62
CA SER A 120 -2.61 1.29 0.53
C SER A 120 -1.63 0.36 1.26
N LEU A 121 -0.54 0.94 1.76
CA LEU A 121 0.51 0.23 2.48
C LEU A 121 0.89 0.97 3.75
N ASP A 122 1.33 0.23 4.75
CA ASP A 122 2.00 0.76 5.93
C ASP A 122 3.34 1.42 5.55
N LEU A 123 3.77 2.39 6.34
CA LEU A 123 5.07 3.04 6.21
C LEU A 123 6.24 2.03 6.28
N HIS A 124 6.07 0.93 7.02
CA HIS A 124 7.08 -0.12 7.14
C HIS A 124 7.06 -1.14 5.99
N ALA A 125 6.37 -0.87 4.89
CA ALA A 125 6.35 -1.77 3.74
C ALA A 125 7.76 -1.98 3.16
N ASN A 126 8.10 -3.24 2.89
CA ASN A 126 9.21 -3.62 2.01
C ASN A 126 8.66 -3.68 0.58
N VAL A 127 8.58 -2.54 -0.09
CA VAL A 127 7.99 -2.47 -1.43
C VAL A 127 8.89 -3.20 -2.42
N THR A 128 8.32 -4.18 -3.10
CA THR A 128 9.02 -5.00 -4.07
C THR A 128 8.70 -4.60 -5.51
N LEU A 129 9.51 -5.05 -6.45
CA LEU A 129 9.22 -4.86 -7.87
C LEU A 129 7.94 -5.60 -8.30
N GLU A 130 7.61 -6.73 -7.64
CA GLU A 130 6.36 -7.46 -7.87
C GLU A 130 5.14 -6.63 -7.47
N MET A 131 5.15 -6.00 -6.29
CA MET A 131 4.08 -5.08 -5.88
C MET A 131 3.92 -3.94 -6.88
N VAL A 132 5.02 -3.29 -7.27
CA VAL A 132 5.02 -2.18 -8.23
C VAL A 132 4.51 -2.63 -9.61
N THR A 133 4.85 -3.85 -10.05
CA THR A 133 4.44 -4.38 -11.34
C THR A 133 2.94 -4.64 -11.38
N HIS A 134 2.40 -5.29 -10.36
CA HIS A 134 1.02 -5.79 -10.36
C HIS A 134 -0.01 -4.77 -9.86
N ALA A 135 0.35 -3.85 -8.96
CA ALA A 135 -0.49 -2.70 -8.60
C ALA A 135 -0.45 -1.61 -9.68
N SER A 136 -1.53 -0.86 -9.83
CA SER A 136 -1.52 0.36 -10.65
C SER A 136 -0.95 1.55 -9.87
N THR A 137 -1.32 1.69 -8.60
CA THR A 137 -0.76 2.68 -7.66
C THR A 137 -0.58 2.08 -6.27
N LEU A 138 0.48 2.52 -5.59
CA LEU A 138 0.73 2.28 -4.17
C LEU A 138 0.64 3.63 -3.45
N ASN A 139 -0.06 3.67 -2.32
CA ASN A 139 -0.22 4.85 -1.46
C ASN A 139 0.23 4.44 -0.06
N ILE A 140 1.15 5.16 0.55
CA ILE A 140 1.87 4.70 1.74
C ILE A 140 1.66 5.68 2.88
N PHE A 141 1.55 5.19 4.12
CA PHE A 141 1.48 6.04 5.32
C PHE A 141 2.66 7.00 5.39
N ARG A 142 2.43 8.19 5.90
CA ARG A 142 3.46 9.24 6.03
C ARG A 142 3.82 9.52 7.48
N THR A 143 3.18 8.87 8.43
CA THR A 143 3.39 9.11 9.85
C THR A 143 3.74 7.84 10.62
N TYR A 144 4.70 7.98 11.53
CA TYR A 144 5.00 7.00 12.55
C TYR A 144 5.25 7.72 13.88
N PRO A 145 4.38 7.53 14.87
CA PRO A 145 3.22 6.63 14.94
C PRO A 145 2.14 6.92 13.89
N HIS A 146 1.40 5.88 13.47
CA HIS A 146 0.40 5.93 12.40
C HIS A 146 -0.85 6.71 12.82
N ILE A 147 -1.02 7.93 12.33
CA ILE A 147 -2.21 8.77 12.57
C ILE A 147 -2.96 9.13 11.28
N ASP A 148 -2.35 8.90 10.12
CA ASP A 148 -2.82 9.25 8.77
C ASP A 148 -3.35 8.05 7.96
N MET A 149 -3.70 6.95 8.63
CA MET A 149 -4.10 5.72 7.95
C MET A 149 -5.33 5.92 7.08
N ALA A 150 -6.40 6.55 7.59
CA ALA A 150 -7.59 6.82 6.80
C ALA A 150 -7.31 7.82 5.66
N ASP A 151 -6.44 8.82 5.87
CA ASP A 151 -6.04 9.75 4.82
C ASP A 151 -5.33 9.02 3.67
N THR A 152 -4.50 8.02 3.98
CA THR A 152 -3.85 7.17 2.97
C THR A 152 -4.86 6.37 2.15
N GLY A 153 -5.90 5.84 2.79
CA GLY A 153 -7.01 5.20 2.08
C GLY A 153 -7.77 6.17 1.16
N ALA A 154 -8.01 7.38 1.62
CA ALA A 154 -8.61 8.42 0.79
C ALA A 154 -7.72 8.81 -0.42
N ASN A 155 -6.40 8.86 -0.23
CA ASN A 155 -5.43 9.07 -1.30
C ASN A 155 -5.43 7.91 -2.31
N ALA A 156 -5.57 6.66 -1.84
CA ALA A 156 -5.73 5.50 -2.71
C ALA A 156 -7.00 5.58 -3.56
N PHE A 157 -8.11 6.04 -2.96
CA PHE A 157 -9.34 6.31 -3.72
C PHE A 157 -9.11 7.40 -4.79
N ALA A 158 -8.47 8.50 -4.44
CA ALA A 158 -8.17 9.57 -5.39
C ALA A 158 -7.29 9.07 -6.56
N SER A 159 -6.32 8.21 -6.27
CA SER A 159 -5.46 7.57 -7.29
C SER A 159 -6.28 6.64 -8.20
N LEU A 160 -7.16 5.81 -7.62
CA LEU A 160 -8.05 4.94 -8.39
C LEU A 160 -9.02 5.74 -9.25
N GLN A 161 -9.59 6.82 -8.72
CA GLN A 161 -10.52 7.70 -9.45
C GLN A 161 -9.86 8.32 -10.69
N ARG A 162 -8.59 8.74 -10.60
CA ARG A 162 -7.83 9.24 -11.76
C ARG A 162 -7.72 8.19 -12.85
N LEU A 163 -7.38 6.94 -12.48
CA LEU A 163 -7.28 5.82 -13.42
C LEU A 163 -8.63 5.49 -14.06
N LEU A 164 -9.72 5.46 -13.27
CA LEU A 164 -11.08 5.24 -13.77
C LEU A 164 -11.54 6.34 -14.74
N ASN A 165 -11.06 7.56 -14.55
CA ASN A 165 -11.29 8.68 -15.48
C ASN A 165 -10.39 8.64 -16.73
N GLY A 166 -9.56 7.59 -16.89
CA GLY A 166 -8.68 7.41 -18.06
C GLY A 166 -7.42 8.28 -17.99
N GLU A 167 -7.06 8.83 -16.83
CA GLU A 167 -5.83 9.60 -16.68
C GLU A 167 -4.63 8.63 -16.71
N PRO A 168 -3.65 8.81 -17.61
CA PRO A 168 -2.47 7.98 -17.61
C PRO A 168 -1.62 8.26 -16.36
N LEU A 169 -1.22 7.22 -15.65
CA LEU A 169 -0.28 7.31 -14.54
C LEU A 169 0.94 6.44 -14.85
N PHE A 170 2.03 7.08 -15.19
CA PHE A 170 3.35 6.47 -15.29
C PHE A 170 3.94 6.36 -13.89
N LYS A 171 4.62 5.25 -13.61
CA LYS A 171 5.17 4.97 -12.30
C LYS A 171 6.70 4.92 -12.31
N ALA A 172 7.30 5.40 -11.23
CA ALA A 172 8.71 5.23 -10.93
C ALA A 172 8.88 4.60 -9.55
N TYR A 173 9.88 3.75 -9.43
CA TYR A 173 10.27 3.08 -8.20
C TYR A 173 11.78 3.17 -8.02
N ARG A 174 12.23 3.44 -6.81
CA ARG A 174 13.65 3.40 -6.43
C ARG A 174 13.77 2.73 -5.08
N GLN A 175 14.63 1.73 -4.99
CA GLN A 175 15.03 1.15 -3.70
C GLN A 175 16.22 1.93 -3.14
N VAL A 176 16.16 2.26 -1.85
CA VAL A 176 17.28 2.88 -1.13
C VAL A 176 18.34 1.82 -0.87
N PRO A 177 19.64 2.07 -1.17
CA PRO A 177 20.67 1.03 -1.13
C PRO A 177 21.24 0.76 0.27
N PHE A 178 20.52 1.13 1.33
CA PHE A 178 20.88 0.85 2.72
C PHE A 178 19.61 0.60 3.57
N LEU A 179 19.79 -0.02 4.73
CA LEU A 179 18.70 -0.31 5.65
C LEU A 179 18.60 0.77 6.73
N VAL A 180 17.39 1.19 7.02
CA VAL A 180 17.08 2.13 8.12
C VAL A 180 16.56 1.33 9.32
N PRO A 181 17.20 1.39 10.50
CA PRO A 181 16.71 0.71 11.69
C PRO A 181 15.29 1.19 12.06
N LEU A 182 14.43 0.30 12.55
CA LEU A 182 13.07 0.67 13.00
C LEU A 182 13.06 1.82 14.00
N THR A 183 14.04 1.86 14.89
CA THR A 183 14.20 2.91 15.92
C THR A 183 14.50 4.30 15.35
N ALA A 184 14.94 4.38 14.08
CA ALA A 184 15.25 5.62 13.38
C ALA A 184 14.15 6.06 12.41
N GLN A 185 13.00 5.36 12.38
CA GLN A 185 11.92 5.63 11.42
C GLN A 185 10.82 6.57 11.93
N HIS A 186 10.98 7.16 13.12
CA HIS A 186 10.00 8.09 13.69
C HIS A 186 9.89 9.37 12.84
N THR A 187 8.73 9.62 12.23
CA THR A 187 8.54 10.69 11.24
C THR A 187 8.47 12.11 11.83
N GLY A 188 8.41 12.24 13.15
CA GLY A 188 8.53 13.53 13.85
C GLY A 188 9.95 13.88 14.28
N SER A 189 10.96 13.12 13.85
CA SER A 189 12.37 13.31 14.22
C SER A 189 13.26 13.28 12.99
N THR A 190 14.37 14.03 13.05
CA THR A 190 15.39 14.04 11.99
C THR A 190 16.08 12.67 11.90
N PRO A 191 16.28 12.14 10.67
CA PRO A 191 16.10 12.81 9.38
C PRO A 191 14.72 12.60 8.75
N CYS A 192 13.85 11.76 9.32
CA CYS A 192 12.55 11.40 8.71
C CYS A 192 11.63 12.61 8.55
N ASP A 193 11.60 13.54 9.51
CA ASP A 193 10.80 14.75 9.43
C ASP A 193 11.08 15.55 8.16
N ALA A 194 12.36 15.70 7.82
CA ALA A 194 12.79 16.42 6.61
C ALA A 194 12.48 15.62 5.32
N LEU A 195 12.63 14.29 5.34
CA LEU A 195 12.32 13.44 4.20
C LEU A 195 10.83 13.50 3.85
N TYR A 196 9.94 13.36 4.85
CA TYR A 196 8.50 13.41 4.63
C TYR A 196 8.01 14.82 4.29
N ALA A 197 8.57 15.88 4.88
CA ALA A 197 8.29 17.25 4.45
C ALA A 197 8.73 17.51 3.00
N GLY A 198 9.74 16.81 2.52
CA GLY A 198 10.21 16.84 1.14
C GLY A 198 9.14 16.41 0.12
N LEU A 199 8.22 15.51 0.49
CA LEU A 199 7.12 15.07 -0.37
C LEU A 199 6.22 16.24 -0.82
N ASP A 200 5.95 17.17 0.09
CA ASP A 200 5.07 18.31 -0.18
C ASP A 200 5.76 19.42 -0.99
N THR A 201 7.08 19.32 -1.17
CA THR A 201 7.89 20.30 -1.91
C THR A 201 8.26 19.86 -3.32
N LEU A 202 7.79 18.68 -3.76
CA LEU A 202 8.06 18.18 -5.10
C LEU A 202 7.34 19.04 -6.17
N GLU A 203 8.12 19.70 -7.01
CA GLU A 203 7.61 20.57 -8.06
C GLU A 203 7.77 19.92 -9.45
N PHE A 204 6.88 19.02 -9.81
CA PHE A 204 6.78 18.43 -11.13
C PHE A 204 5.39 18.69 -11.73
N ALA A 205 5.36 19.18 -12.97
CA ALA A 205 4.14 19.71 -13.59
C ALA A 205 2.99 18.71 -13.69
N THR A 206 3.31 17.43 -13.78
CA THR A 206 2.31 16.36 -13.97
C THR A 206 2.30 15.32 -12.85
N LEU A 207 3.00 15.60 -11.72
CA LEU A 207 3.03 14.70 -10.57
C LEU A 207 1.62 14.51 -10.00
N ALA A 208 1.23 13.25 -9.82
CA ALA A 208 -0.05 12.89 -9.23
C ALA A 208 0.12 12.55 -7.74
N SER A 209 1.14 11.76 -7.41
CA SER A 209 1.53 11.41 -6.04
C SER A 209 2.97 10.91 -5.99
N ALA A 210 3.56 11.00 -4.81
CA ALA A 210 4.82 10.34 -4.48
C ALA A 210 4.77 9.96 -3.00
N ASP A 211 5.32 8.80 -2.67
CA ASP A 211 5.33 8.27 -1.31
C ASP A 211 6.67 7.58 -0.99
N ILE A 212 6.95 7.48 0.30
CA ILE A 212 8.14 6.87 0.89
C ILE A 212 7.68 5.68 1.73
N ALA A 213 8.27 4.51 1.51
CA ALA A 213 8.25 3.39 2.46
C ALA A 213 9.57 3.35 3.21
N MET A 214 9.53 3.24 4.54
CA MET A 214 10.74 3.14 5.35
C MET A 214 11.30 1.72 5.39
N GLY A 215 10.47 0.73 5.06
CA GLY A 215 10.85 -0.67 5.06
C GLY A 215 10.81 -1.32 6.44
N PHE A 216 10.86 -2.64 6.46
CA PHE A 216 10.90 -3.46 7.65
C PHE A 216 12.08 -4.43 7.60
N PRO A 217 13.31 -3.96 7.97
CA PRO A 217 14.51 -4.78 7.93
C PRO A 217 14.42 -6.10 8.70
N PRO A 218 13.67 -6.20 9.85
CA PRO A 218 13.55 -7.46 10.56
C PRO A 218 12.83 -8.59 9.81
N ALA A 219 12.16 -8.31 8.68
CA ALA A 219 11.63 -9.35 7.80
C ALA A 219 12.73 -10.22 7.18
N ASP A 220 13.95 -9.67 7.06
CA ASP A 220 15.16 -10.37 6.56
C ASP A 220 14.92 -11.07 5.21
N ILE A 221 14.27 -10.37 4.30
CA ILE A 221 14.03 -10.81 2.92
C ILE A 221 14.95 -10.06 1.95
N PHE A 222 15.07 -10.55 0.72
CA PHE A 222 15.96 -9.95 -0.28
C PHE A 222 15.62 -8.47 -0.57
N ASP A 223 14.34 -8.13 -0.64
CA ASP A 223 13.87 -6.78 -0.95
C ASP A 223 13.60 -5.91 0.30
N SER A 224 14.15 -6.31 1.47
CA SER A 224 14.03 -5.48 2.68
C SER A 224 14.64 -4.10 2.51
N GLY A 225 13.96 -3.10 3.03
CA GLY A 225 14.49 -1.75 3.15
C GLY A 225 13.59 -0.66 2.60
N SER A 226 14.10 0.57 2.70
CA SER A 226 13.36 1.76 2.30
C SER A 226 13.26 1.87 0.78
N SER A 227 12.17 2.49 0.33
CA SER A 227 11.94 2.73 -1.09
C SER A 227 11.10 3.97 -1.32
N VAL A 228 11.08 4.44 -2.56
CA VAL A 228 10.24 5.54 -3.00
C VAL A 228 9.44 5.13 -4.23
N VAL A 229 8.20 5.58 -4.29
CA VAL A 229 7.33 5.44 -5.45
C VAL A 229 6.83 6.80 -5.89
N ALA A 230 6.66 7.01 -7.18
CA ALA A 230 6.09 8.25 -7.72
C ALA A 230 5.21 7.93 -8.93
N TYR A 231 4.14 8.70 -9.08
CA TYR A 231 3.16 8.56 -10.16
C TYR A 231 2.93 9.92 -10.81
N ALA A 232 3.01 9.98 -12.13
CA ALA A 232 2.82 11.20 -12.90
C ALA A 232 2.17 10.92 -14.25
N LYS A 233 1.67 11.97 -14.94
CA LYS A 233 1.12 11.84 -16.30
C LYS A 233 2.20 11.66 -17.37
N THR A 234 3.48 11.84 -17.01
CA THR A 234 4.64 11.57 -17.86
C THR A 234 5.66 10.71 -17.11
N GLN A 235 6.35 9.82 -17.83
CA GLN A 235 7.42 9.02 -17.24
C GLN A 235 8.55 9.92 -16.71
N GLN A 236 8.85 11.00 -17.41
CA GLN A 236 9.91 11.94 -17.01
C GLN A 236 9.64 12.56 -15.64
N ASP A 237 8.40 13.00 -15.36
CA ASP A 237 8.05 13.61 -14.07
C ASP A 237 8.02 12.55 -12.95
N ALA A 238 7.55 11.33 -13.24
CA ALA A 238 7.60 10.24 -12.28
C ALA A 238 9.04 9.89 -11.89
N ASP A 239 9.92 9.68 -12.87
CA ASP A 239 11.34 9.39 -12.64
C ASP A 239 12.03 10.55 -11.92
N GLY A 240 11.78 11.79 -12.33
CA GLY A 240 12.35 12.98 -11.69
C GLY A 240 11.98 13.08 -10.21
N ALA A 241 10.70 12.85 -9.86
CA ALA A 241 10.25 12.88 -8.47
C ALA A 241 10.91 11.77 -7.65
N ALA A 242 10.95 10.54 -8.18
CA ALA A 242 11.58 9.42 -7.51
C ALA A 242 13.10 9.64 -7.31
N ASP A 243 13.80 10.22 -8.28
CA ASP A 243 15.22 10.53 -8.20
C ASP A 243 15.53 11.63 -7.16
N VAL A 244 14.66 12.64 -7.03
CA VAL A 244 14.78 13.66 -5.97
C VAL A 244 14.65 13.02 -4.59
N LEU A 245 13.65 12.17 -4.38
CA LEU A 245 13.44 11.49 -3.10
C LEU A 245 14.59 10.51 -2.78
N LEU A 246 15.04 9.73 -3.75
CA LEU A 246 16.20 8.85 -3.56
C LEU A 246 17.43 9.68 -3.15
N ARG A 247 17.68 10.80 -3.81
CA ARG A 247 18.79 11.69 -3.46
C ARG A 247 18.70 12.20 -2.03
N ALA A 248 17.50 12.60 -1.59
CA ALA A 248 17.28 13.03 -0.21
C ALA A 248 17.61 11.92 0.81
N PHE A 249 17.27 10.66 0.52
CA PHE A 249 17.69 9.52 1.35
C PHE A 249 19.21 9.34 1.38
N LEU A 250 19.87 9.38 0.22
CA LEU A 250 21.34 9.22 0.14
C LEU A 250 22.08 10.31 0.90
N ASP A 251 21.57 11.55 0.84
CA ASP A 251 22.16 12.69 1.56
C ASP A 251 21.91 12.59 3.09
N ALA A 252 20.86 11.86 3.51
CA ALA A 252 20.50 11.65 4.91
C ALA A 252 21.10 10.38 5.54
N GLU A 253 21.77 9.49 4.78
CA GLU A 253 22.24 8.17 5.23
C GLU A 253 22.96 8.23 6.58
N SER A 254 23.92 9.14 6.75
CA SER A 254 24.69 9.28 7.98
C SER A 254 23.93 9.83 9.18
N LEU A 255 22.66 10.20 9.02
CA LEU A 255 21.81 10.73 10.08
C LEU A 255 20.91 9.66 10.69
N PHE A 256 20.90 8.45 10.14
CA PHE A 256 20.10 7.32 10.63
C PHE A 256 20.84 6.45 11.67
N ASP A 257 21.93 6.91 12.24
CA ASP A 257 22.74 6.21 13.25
C ASP A 257 22.06 6.13 14.63
#